data_5d4926484416f57d2c176708f42cde87
#
_entry.id   5d4926484416f57d2c176708f42cde87
#
_cell.length_a   1.000
_cell.length_b   1.000
_cell.length_c   1.000
_cell.angle_alpha   90.00
_cell.angle_beta   90.00
_cell.angle_gamma   90.00
#
_symmetry.space_group_name_H-M   'P 1'
#
loop_
_entity.id
_entity.type
_entity.pdbx_description
1 polymer ?
#
loop_
_entity_poly.entity_id
_entity_poly.type
_entity_poly.pdbx_seq_one_letter_code
_entity_poly.pdbx_strand_id
1 'polypeptide(L)'
;FGTIFLTPLFGSIYDKYGKGATLMIIGSCLLTFVHVMFALPINSWVLAIVLMLILGIAFGLVPSAMWPSVPKIIPMKLLGTAYALIFYIQNIGLALIPVWIGKVNQANTGVDGVIDYTQTMTIFAAFGVIAIIISFLLLFEDKRKGYGLQKPNVK
;
A
#
# COMPACT_ATOMS: atom_id res chain seq x y z
N PHE A 1 5.48 -0.01 -15.00
CA PHE A 1 5.08 -1.04 -15.98
C PHE A 1 4.70 -2.37 -15.29
N GLY A 2 5.48 -2.86 -14.28
CA GLY A 2 5.20 -4.14 -13.62
C GLY A 2 3.82 -4.22 -12.95
N THR A 3 3.32 -3.15 -12.38
CA THR A 3 2.00 -3.11 -11.72
C THR A 3 0.85 -3.37 -12.67
N ILE A 4 0.97 -3.02 -13.96
CA ILE A 4 -0.07 -3.27 -14.98
C ILE A 4 -0.33 -4.77 -15.12
N PHE A 5 0.72 -5.59 -15.06
CA PHE A 5 0.62 -7.04 -15.15
C PHE A 5 0.37 -7.71 -13.80
N LEU A 6 0.96 -7.18 -12.74
CA LEU A 6 0.88 -7.76 -11.40
C LEU A 6 -0.49 -7.56 -10.76
N THR A 7 -1.16 -6.43 -10.99
CA THR A 7 -2.49 -6.18 -10.39
C THR A 7 -3.55 -7.18 -10.86
N PRO A 8 -3.72 -7.49 -12.16
CA PRO A 8 -4.63 -8.53 -12.61
C PRO A 8 -4.23 -9.93 -12.10
N LEU A 9 -2.93 -10.23 -12.04
CA LEU A 9 -2.43 -11.50 -11.51
C LEU A 9 -2.82 -11.68 -10.04
N PHE A 10 -2.56 -10.68 -9.20
CA PHE A 10 -2.92 -10.72 -7.79
C PHE A 10 -4.42 -10.68 -7.58
N GLY A 11 -5.17 -9.96 -8.42
CA GLY A 11 -6.64 -10.01 -8.45
C GLY A 11 -7.13 -11.44 -8.69
N SER A 12 -6.60 -12.15 -9.67
CA SER A 12 -6.94 -13.55 -9.96
C SER A 12 -6.57 -14.48 -8.78
N ILE A 13 -5.44 -14.25 -8.12
CA ILE A 13 -5.06 -14.98 -6.90
C ILE A 13 -6.08 -14.73 -5.78
N TYR A 14 -6.45 -13.47 -5.57
CA TYR A 14 -7.46 -13.11 -4.58
C TYR A 14 -8.82 -13.75 -4.90
N ASP A 15 -9.25 -13.72 -6.14
CA ASP A 15 -10.52 -14.32 -6.56
C ASP A 15 -10.56 -15.82 -6.31
N LYS A 16 -9.45 -16.51 -6.59
CA LYS A 16 -9.35 -17.97 -6.46
C LYS A 16 -9.13 -18.44 -5.02
N TYR A 17 -8.27 -17.76 -4.27
CA TYR A 17 -7.84 -18.20 -2.93
C TYR A 17 -8.44 -17.37 -1.79
N GLY A 18 -8.98 -16.20 -2.08
CA GLY A 18 -9.42 -15.25 -1.06
C GLY A 18 -8.26 -14.59 -0.34
N LYS A 19 -8.36 -14.53 0.99
CA LYS A 19 -7.35 -13.99 1.92
C LYS A 19 -7.04 -12.51 1.69
N GLY A 20 -8.07 -11.69 1.35
CA GLY A 20 -7.90 -10.28 1.02
C GLY A 20 -7.19 -9.47 2.10
N ALA A 21 -7.63 -9.58 3.36
CA ALA A 21 -6.97 -8.88 4.46
C ALA A 21 -5.51 -9.35 4.65
N THR A 22 -5.24 -10.65 4.45
CA THR A 22 -3.86 -11.20 4.53
C THR A 22 -2.98 -10.64 3.42
N LEU A 23 -3.49 -10.53 2.19
CA LEU A 23 -2.75 -9.93 1.06
C LEU A 23 -2.43 -8.46 1.32
N MET A 24 -3.37 -7.70 1.92
CA MET A 24 -3.13 -6.31 2.33
C MET A 24 -2.02 -6.22 3.40
N ILE A 25 -2.02 -7.11 4.39
CA ILE A 25 -0.96 -7.17 5.41
C ILE A 25 0.40 -7.46 4.75
N ILE A 26 0.48 -8.48 3.89
CA ILE A 26 1.73 -8.83 3.19
C ILE A 26 2.23 -7.64 2.36
N GLY A 27 1.36 -7.03 1.57
CA GLY A 27 1.71 -5.86 0.75
C GLY A 27 2.19 -4.68 1.60
N SER A 28 1.51 -4.38 2.72
CA SER A 28 1.92 -3.32 3.64
C SER A 28 3.26 -3.61 4.34
N CYS A 29 3.52 -4.87 4.70
CA CYS A 29 4.81 -5.29 5.26
C CYS A 29 5.95 -5.13 4.25
N LEU A 30 5.74 -5.56 3.00
CA LEU A 30 6.72 -5.40 1.92
C LEU A 30 7.00 -3.92 1.65
N LEU A 31 5.96 -3.10 1.62
CA LEU A 31 6.06 -1.65 1.40
C LEU A 31 6.89 -0.99 2.52
N THR A 32 6.57 -1.31 3.77
CA THR A 32 7.31 -0.81 4.94
C THR A 32 8.77 -1.26 4.90
N PHE A 33 9.02 -2.54 4.63
CA PHE A 33 10.37 -3.11 4.53
C PHE A 33 11.21 -2.36 3.49
N VAL A 34 10.69 -2.13 2.29
CA VAL A 34 11.41 -1.43 1.23
C VAL A 34 11.76 0.00 1.64
N HIS A 35 10.83 0.74 2.24
CA HIS A 35 11.09 2.12 2.66
C HIS A 35 12.08 2.20 3.81
N VAL A 36 12.03 1.24 4.76
CA VAL A 36 13.06 1.13 5.82
C VAL A 36 14.43 0.86 5.19
N MET A 37 14.51 -0.06 4.23
CA MET A 37 15.78 -0.33 3.55
C MET A 37 16.32 0.89 2.80
N PHE A 38 15.45 1.64 2.11
CA PHE A 38 15.85 2.87 1.43
C PHE A 38 16.21 4.03 2.38
N ALA A 39 15.76 3.99 3.63
CA ALA A 39 16.21 4.94 4.65
C ALA A 39 17.64 4.66 5.15
N LEU A 40 18.18 3.48 4.87
CA LEU A 40 19.57 3.12 5.20
C LEU A 40 20.51 3.51 4.04
N PRO A 41 21.80 3.79 4.31
CA PRO A 41 22.76 4.11 3.26
C PRO A 41 23.04 2.89 2.38
N ILE A 42 22.35 2.82 1.23
CA ILE A 42 22.52 1.73 0.26
C ILE A 42 23.54 2.16 -0.79
N ASN A 43 24.68 1.46 -0.81
CA ASN A 43 25.76 1.69 -1.78
C ASN A 43 25.72 0.72 -2.97
N SER A 44 24.71 -0.17 -3.05
CA SER A 44 24.58 -1.19 -4.11
C SER A 44 23.40 -0.88 -5.01
N TRP A 45 23.69 -0.58 -6.28
CA TRP A 45 22.66 -0.37 -7.30
C TRP A 45 21.81 -1.64 -7.58
N VAL A 46 22.43 -2.84 -7.45
CA VAL A 46 21.72 -4.11 -7.59
C VAL A 46 20.66 -4.26 -6.50
N LEU A 47 21.03 -3.95 -5.25
CA LEU A 47 20.07 -3.99 -4.14
C LEU A 47 18.94 -2.98 -4.35
N ALA A 48 19.24 -1.78 -4.84
CA ALA A 48 18.23 -0.78 -5.15
C ALA A 48 17.21 -1.29 -6.20
N ILE A 49 17.68 -1.95 -7.27
CA ILE A 49 16.79 -2.56 -8.27
C ILE A 49 15.90 -3.64 -7.64
N VAL A 50 16.47 -4.54 -6.82
CA VAL A 50 15.70 -5.59 -6.15
C VAL A 50 14.62 -4.98 -5.25
N LEU A 51 14.95 -3.95 -4.48
CA LEU A 51 13.98 -3.24 -3.63
C LEU A 51 12.87 -2.58 -4.45
N MET A 52 13.20 -1.99 -5.60
CA MET A 52 12.20 -1.41 -6.51
C MET A 52 11.26 -2.46 -7.10
N LEU A 53 11.76 -3.66 -7.41
CA LEU A 53 10.91 -4.78 -7.83
C LEU A 53 9.97 -5.23 -6.71
N ILE A 54 10.47 -5.35 -5.49
CA ILE A 54 9.65 -5.67 -4.31
C ILE A 54 8.59 -4.60 -4.07
N LEU A 55 8.96 -3.31 -4.23
CA LEU A 55 8.03 -2.19 -4.14
C LEU A 55 6.89 -2.32 -5.16
N GLY A 56 7.22 -2.67 -6.40
CA GLY A 56 6.23 -2.90 -7.46
C GLY A 56 5.26 -4.03 -7.11
N ILE A 57 5.74 -5.12 -6.52
CA ILE A 57 4.90 -6.22 -6.02
C ILE A 57 3.96 -5.71 -4.91
N ALA A 58 4.47 -4.97 -3.92
CA ALA A 58 3.67 -4.41 -2.83
C ALA A 58 2.56 -3.49 -3.34
N PHE A 59 2.88 -2.60 -4.30
CA PHE A 59 1.91 -1.73 -4.97
C PHE A 59 0.86 -2.47 -5.80
N GLY A 60 1.15 -3.67 -6.28
CA GLY A 60 0.17 -4.52 -6.95
C GLY A 60 -0.74 -5.25 -5.96
N LEU A 61 -0.19 -5.76 -4.86
CA LEU A 61 -0.91 -6.58 -3.88
C LEU A 61 -2.02 -5.81 -3.14
N VAL A 62 -1.72 -4.62 -2.63
CA VAL A 62 -2.66 -3.87 -1.77
C VAL A 62 -3.94 -3.50 -2.53
N PRO A 63 -3.90 -2.81 -3.70
CA PRO A 63 -5.10 -2.46 -4.43
C PRO A 63 -5.88 -3.66 -4.95
N SER A 64 -5.19 -4.72 -5.41
CA SER A 64 -5.84 -5.93 -5.94
C SER A 64 -6.69 -6.66 -4.89
N ALA A 65 -6.37 -6.52 -3.61
CA ALA A 65 -7.15 -7.06 -2.51
C ALA A 65 -8.14 -6.05 -1.93
N MET A 66 -7.80 -4.77 -1.88
CA MET A 66 -8.60 -3.70 -1.28
C MET A 66 -9.90 -3.45 -2.06
N TRP A 67 -9.81 -3.21 -3.37
CA TRP A 67 -10.97 -2.84 -4.17
C TRP A 67 -12.07 -3.91 -4.18
N PRO A 68 -11.78 -5.21 -4.39
CA PRO A 68 -12.78 -6.25 -4.31
C PRO A 68 -13.30 -6.54 -2.90
N SER A 69 -12.62 -6.05 -1.85
CA SER A 69 -13.06 -6.21 -0.47
C SER A 69 -14.19 -5.24 -0.09
N VAL A 70 -14.28 -4.08 -0.73
CA VAL A 70 -15.30 -3.06 -0.42
C VAL A 70 -16.73 -3.61 -0.53
N PRO A 71 -17.14 -4.30 -1.62
CA PRO A 71 -18.50 -4.83 -1.74
C PRO A 71 -18.81 -5.99 -0.78
N LYS A 72 -17.80 -6.59 -0.14
CA LYS A 72 -18.03 -7.58 0.93
C LYS A 72 -18.42 -6.93 2.26
N ILE A 73 -18.02 -5.68 2.47
CA ILE A 73 -18.23 -4.94 3.72
C ILE A 73 -19.45 -4.04 3.62
N ILE A 74 -19.65 -3.40 2.47
CA ILE A 74 -20.65 -2.35 2.26
C ILE A 74 -21.85 -2.89 1.46
N PRO A 75 -23.08 -2.64 1.90
CA PRO A 75 -24.28 -3.01 1.15
C PRO A 75 -24.29 -2.37 -0.24
N MET A 76 -24.81 -3.11 -1.25
CA MET A 76 -24.84 -2.68 -2.66
C MET A 76 -25.41 -1.26 -2.87
N LYS A 77 -26.45 -0.89 -2.13
CA LYS A 77 -27.08 0.43 -2.20
C LYS A 77 -26.18 1.60 -1.78
N LEU A 78 -25.10 1.34 -1.05
CA LEU A 78 -24.16 2.34 -0.54
C LEU A 78 -22.79 2.27 -1.22
N LEU A 79 -22.57 1.34 -2.17
CA LEU A 79 -21.26 1.15 -2.79
C LEU A 79 -20.75 2.39 -3.50
N GLY A 80 -21.60 3.10 -4.23
CA GLY A 80 -21.21 4.34 -4.91
C GLY A 80 -20.69 5.39 -3.93
N THR A 81 -21.40 5.59 -2.81
CA THR A 81 -20.98 6.52 -1.75
C THR A 81 -19.67 6.08 -1.08
N ALA A 82 -19.54 4.76 -0.82
CA ALA A 82 -18.31 4.22 -0.22
C ALA A 82 -17.09 4.45 -1.12
N TYR A 83 -17.18 4.13 -2.39
CA TYR A 83 -16.10 4.38 -3.34
C TYR A 83 -15.80 5.89 -3.49
N ALA A 84 -16.84 6.73 -3.57
CA ALA A 84 -16.65 8.18 -3.64
C ALA A 84 -15.87 8.71 -2.42
N LEU A 85 -16.20 8.23 -1.21
CA LEU A 85 -15.52 8.61 0.02
C LEU A 85 -14.06 8.12 0.05
N ILE A 86 -13.81 6.88 -0.39
CA ILE A 86 -12.45 6.32 -0.49
C ILE A 86 -11.62 7.17 -1.45
N PHE A 87 -12.13 7.46 -2.65
CA PHE A 87 -11.43 8.31 -3.62
C PHE A 87 -11.23 9.74 -3.13
N TYR A 88 -12.20 10.30 -2.41
CA TYR A 88 -12.07 11.64 -1.82
C TYR A 88 -10.91 11.70 -0.84
N ILE A 89 -10.83 10.77 0.11
CA ILE A 89 -9.74 10.68 1.08
C ILE A 89 -8.39 10.44 0.37
N GLN A 90 -8.36 9.54 -0.61
CA GLN A 90 -7.17 9.26 -1.41
C GLN A 90 -6.67 10.51 -2.14
N ASN A 91 -7.56 11.28 -2.75
CA ASN A 91 -7.17 12.50 -3.47
C ASN A 91 -6.65 13.62 -2.54
N ILE A 92 -7.17 13.72 -1.31
CA ILE A 92 -6.58 14.61 -0.29
C ILE A 92 -5.13 14.20 -0.02
N GLY A 93 -4.88 12.90 0.19
CA GLY A 93 -3.52 12.39 0.37
C GLY A 93 -2.62 12.69 -0.84
N LEU A 94 -3.10 12.41 -2.05
CA LEU A 94 -2.36 12.67 -3.30
C LEU A 94 -2.05 14.16 -3.51
N ALA A 95 -2.87 15.07 -3.02
CA ALA A 95 -2.64 16.50 -3.10
C ALA A 95 -1.65 17.01 -2.04
N LEU A 96 -1.80 16.55 -0.79
CA LEU A 96 -1.06 17.12 0.34
C LEU A 96 0.32 16.44 0.56
N ILE A 97 0.41 15.12 0.39
CA ILE A 97 1.64 14.38 0.70
C ILE A 97 2.81 14.80 -0.20
N PRO A 98 2.67 14.95 -1.53
CA PRO A 98 3.78 15.41 -2.37
C PRO A 98 4.29 16.80 -1.99
N VAL A 99 3.39 17.72 -1.62
CA VAL A 99 3.76 19.07 -1.17
C VAL A 99 4.56 19.01 0.13
N TRP A 100 4.11 18.20 1.08
CA TRP A 100 4.81 18.00 2.35
C TRP A 100 6.18 17.36 2.13
N ILE A 101 6.24 16.26 1.36
CA ILE A 101 7.51 15.59 1.03
C ILE A 101 8.46 16.51 0.27
N GLY A 102 7.95 17.34 -0.65
CA GLY A 102 8.77 18.36 -1.33
C GLY A 102 9.45 19.31 -0.34
N LYS A 103 8.73 19.79 0.68
CA LYS A 103 9.30 20.62 1.75
C LYS A 103 10.34 19.87 2.59
N VAL A 104 10.09 18.61 2.92
CA VAL A 104 11.04 17.78 3.64
C VAL A 104 12.32 17.60 2.82
N ASN A 105 12.22 17.28 1.55
CA ASN A 105 13.36 17.13 0.66
C ASN A 105 14.16 18.42 0.53
N GLN A 106 13.47 19.56 0.40
CA GLN A 106 14.10 20.87 0.32
C GLN A 106 14.87 21.21 1.60
N ALA A 107 14.32 20.89 2.78
CA ALA A 107 14.99 21.09 4.07
C ALA A 107 16.20 20.17 4.28
N ASN A 108 16.25 19.03 3.58
CA ASN A 108 17.34 18.06 3.64
C ASN A 108 18.24 18.11 2.39
N THR A 109 18.24 19.22 1.67
CA THR A 109 19.15 19.45 0.55
C THR A 109 20.47 20.04 1.09
N GLY A 110 21.57 19.36 0.83
CA GLY A 110 22.91 19.82 1.20
C GLY A 110 23.37 21.06 0.42
N VAL A 111 24.48 21.66 0.86
CA VAL A 111 25.08 22.84 0.21
C VAL A 111 25.56 22.54 -1.22
N ASP A 112 25.84 21.27 -1.49
CA ASP A 112 26.20 20.69 -2.79
C ASP A 112 25.00 20.44 -3.71
N GLY A 113 23.77 20.72 -3.24
CA GLY A 113 22.53 20.47 -3.97
C GLY A 113 22.06 19.02 -3.94
N VAL A 114 22.76 18.12 -3.22
CA VAL A 114 22.37 16.72 -3.06
C VAL A 114 21.29 16.60 -2.00
N ILE A 115 20.21 15.86 -2.32
CA ILE A 115 19.10 15.65 -1.40
C ILE A 115 19.36 14.37 -0.57
N ASP A 116 19.30 14.50 0.74
CA ASP A 116 19.23 13.33 1.64
C ASP A 116 17.77 12.85 1.78
N TYR A 117 17.48 11.72 1.19
CA TYR A 117 16.14 11.12 1.20
C TYR A 117 15.83 10.30 2.45
N THR A 118 16.74 10.17 3.41
CA THR A 118 16.59 9.33 4.62
C THR A 118 15.32 9.69 5.38
N GLN A 119 15.07 10.99 5.61
CA GLN A 119 13.87 11.43 6.32
C GLN A 119 12.59 11.16 5.52
N THR A 120 12.61 11.35 4.23
CA THR A 120 11.48 11.03 3.33
C THR A 120 11.14 9.55 3.36
N MET A 121 12.14 8.67 3.28
CA MET A 121 11.92 7.22 3.32
C MET A 121 11.42 6.78 4.70
N THR A 122 11.88 7.40 5.77
CA THR A 122 11.39 7.16 7.15
C THR A 122 9.90 7.54 7.28
N ILE A 123 9.47 8.65 6.69
CA ILE A 123 8.06 9.07 6.67
C ILE A 123 7.21 8.03 5.92
N PHE A 124 7.66 7.56 4.76
CA PHE A 124 6.93 6.53 4.02
C PHE A 124 6.91 5.18 4.77
N ALA A 125 7.99 4.83 5.47
CA ALA A 125 8.00 3.66 6.34
C ALA A 125 6.98 3.79 7.48
N ALA A 126 6.83 4.97 8.07
CA ALA A 126 5.81 5.24 9.09
C ALA A 126 4.38 5.08 8.55
N PHE A 127 4.10 5.57 7.33
CA PHE A 127 2.82 5.27 6.65
C PHE A 127 2.61 3.78 6.41
N GLY A 128 3.67 3.05 6.08
CA GLY A 128 3.64 1.60 5.94
C GLY A 128 3.25 0.91 7.25
N VAL A 129 3.81 1.33 8.38
CA VAL A 129 3.43 0.81 9.71
C VAL A 129 1.96 1.09 10.02
N ILE A 130 1.47 2.28 9.73
CA ILE A 130 0.04 2.63 9.88
C ILE A 130 -0.82 1.71 9.00
N ALA A 131 -0.43 1.46 7.77
CA ALA A 131 -1.13 0.56 6.85
C ALA A 131 -1.16 -0.88 7.38
N ILE A 132 -0.07 -1.37 7.98
CA ILE A 132 -0.02 -2.69 8.64
C ILE A 132 -1.04 -2.74 9.77
N ILE A 133 -1.05 -1.75 10.66
CA ILE A 133 -2.00 -1.68 11.79
C ILE A 133 -3.44 -1.71 11.29
N ILE A 134 -3.77 -0.88 10.30
CA ILE A 134 -5.13 -0.83 9.72
C ILE A 134 -5.50 -2.16 9.07
N SER A 135 -4.57 -2.83 8.38
CA SER A 135 -4.80 -4.13 7.76
C SER A 135 -5.06 -5.23 8.80
N PHE A 136 -4.36 -5.21 9.93
CA PHE A 136 -4.65 -6.10 11.05
C PHE A 136 -6.01 -5.81 11.71
N LEU A 137 -6.36 -4.54 11.90
CA LEU A 137 -7.68 -4.15 12.40
C LEU A 137 -8.79 -4.63 11.48
N LEU A 138 -8.59 -4.51 10.16
CA LEU A 138 -9.53 -5.02 9.16
C LEU A 138 -9.68 -6.54 9.24
N LEU A 139 -8.57 -7.28 9.39
CA LEU A 139 -8.59 -8.74 9.57
C LEU A 139 -9.34 -9.14 10.86
N PHE A 140 -9.11 -8.42 11.95
CA PHE A 140 -9.80 -8.66 13.22
C PHE A 140 -11.31 -8.40 13.11
N GLU A 141 -11.69 -7.29 12.46
CA GLU A 141 -13.09 -6.92 12.25
C GLU A 141 -13.80 -7.90 11.29
N ASP A 142 -13.09 -8.40 10.27
CA ASP A 142 -13.60 -9.45 9.39
C ASP A 142 -13.93 -10.73 10.16
N LYS A 143 -13.04 -11.15 11.08
CA LYS A 143 -13.28 -12.31 11.95
C LYS A 143 -14.44 -12.10 12.90
N ARG A 144 -14.60 -10.87 13.42
CA ARG A 144 -15.67 -10.53 14.36
C ARG A 144 -17.04 -10.48 13.70
N LYS A 145 -17.12 -9.88 12.53
CA LYS A 145 -18.39 -9.62 11.82
C LYS A 145 -18.71 -10.60 10.70
N GLY A 146 -17.73 -11.40 10.28
CA GLY A 146 -17.94 -12.40 9.25
C GLY A 146 -18.18 -11.87 7.84
N TYR A 147 -17.52 -10.75 7.45
CA TYR A 147 -17.66 -10.17 6.12
C TYR A 147 -17.19 -11.09 4.99
N GLY A 148 -16.31 -12.05 5.31
CA GLY A 148 -15.80 -13.00 4.34
C GLY A 148 -14.66 -12.49 3.48
N LEU A 149 -13.87 -11.54 3.98
CA LEU A 149 -12.69 -11.02 3.27
C LEU A 149 -11.64 -12.10 3.01
N GLN A 150 -11.63 -13.14 3.84
CA GLN A 150 -10.70 -14.27 3.69
C GLN A 150 -11.24 -15.38 2.77
N LYS A 151 -12.49 -15.28 2.31
CA LYS A 151 -13.10 -16.26 1.41
C LYS A 151 -12.83 -15.91 -0.06
N PRO A 152 -12.65 -16.93 -0.94
CA PRO A 152 -12.53 -16.69 -2.37
C PRO A 152 -13.81 -16.06 -2.95
N ASN A 153 -13.68 -15.38 -4.08
CA ASN A 153 -14.80 -14.80 -4.81
C ASN A 153 -15.42 -15.80 -5.79
N VAL A 154 -14.60 -16.72 -6.30
CA VAL A 154 -15.01 -17.77 -7.25
C VAL A 154 -15.03 -19.10 -6.51
N LYS A 155 -16.11 -19.86 -6.68
CA LYS A 155 -16.25 -21.24 -6.17
C LYS A 155 -15.60 -22.23 -7.12
#